data_bf5bbab8a5133d616145614b59b1d5e1
#
_entry.id   bf5bbab8a5133d616145614b59b1d5e1
#
_cell.length_a   1.000
_cell.length_b   1.000
_cell.length_c   1.000
_cell.angle_alpha   90.00
_cell.angle_beta   90.00
_cell.angle_gamma   90.00
#
_symmetry.space_group_name_H-M   'P 1'
#
loop_
_entity.id
_entity.type
_entity.pdbx_description
1 polymer ?
#
loop_
_entity_poly.entity_id
_entity_poly.type
_entity_poly.pdbx_seq_one_letter_code
_entity_poly.pdbx_strand_id
1 'polypeptide(L)'
;NDPKEEALHITYNELYIRVSKMANVLREQGIKKGDRVCIYLPMIPELAVAVLACARIGAIHSVVFAGFSASAVSARINDSECKMVITSDGGFRGNKSVDLKGIVDEALDKCPCVETVLVVNRTNTAVTMKEGRDLWLQPLLDAALENNVAEIMDAEDPLFILYTSGSTGKPKGMVHSTAGYMVY
;
A
#
# COMPACT_ATOMS: atom_id res chain seq x y z
N ASN A 1 -1.85 2.01 15.39
CA ASN A 1 -2.55 2.46 16.61
C ASN A 1 -3.11 1.29 17.40
N ASP A 2 -2.25 0.39 17.85
CA ASP A 2 -2.62 -0.58 18.86
C ASP A 2 -2.58 0.14 20.22
N PRO A 3 -3.68 0.16 21.00
CA PRO A 3 -3.71 0.82 22.31
C PRO A 3 -2.78 0.16 23.35
N LYS A 4 -2.22 -1.01 23.04
CA LYS A 4 -1.35 -1.79 23.93
C LYS A 4 0.12 -1.80 23.48
N GLU A 5 0.46 -1.21 22.33
CA GLU A 5 1.82 -1.19 21.82
C GLU A 5 2.63 -0.01 22.37
N GLU A 6 3.84 -0.32 22.78
CA GLU A 6 4.88 0.68 23.08
C GLU A 6 5.39 1.32 21.77
N ALA A 7 5.95 2.53 21.88
CA ALA A 7 6.52 3.22 20.74
C ALA A 7 7.72 2.42 20.16
N LEU A 8 7.66 2.13 18.87
CA LEU A 8 8.74 1.49 18.14
C LEU A 8 9.66 2.58 17.57
N HIS A 9 10.95 2.50 17.91
CA HIS A 9 11.97 3.35 17.30
C HIS A 9 12.64 2.61 16.15
N ILE A 10 12.60 3.19 14.95
CA ILE A 10 13.22 2.65 13.73
C ILE A 10 14.29 3.65 13.31
N THR A 11 15.54 3.20 13.23
CA THR A 11 16.64 4.01 12.69
C THR A 11 16.52 4.17 11.17
N TYR A 12 17.19 5.17 10.59
CA TYR A 12 17.23 5.33 9.13
C TYR A 12 17.83 4.12 8.40
N ASN A 13 18.82 3.45 9.01
CA ASN A 13 19.40 2.25 8.42
C ASN A 13 18.41 1.08 8.40
N GLU A 14 17.68 0.86 9.49
CA GLU A 14 16.62 -0.15 9.55
C GLU A 14 15.49 0.17 8.56
N LEU A 15 15.11 1.44 8.45
CA LEU A 15 14.11 1.88 7.46
C LEU A 15 14.61 1.60 6.03
N TYR A 16 15.87 1.92 5.73
CA TYR A 16 16.48 1.64 4.42
C TYR A 16 16.42 0.16 4.07
N ILE A 17 16.77 -0.72 5.02
CA ILE A 17 16.72 -2.18 4.84
C ILE A 17 15.27 -2.64 4.58
N ARG A 18 14.32 -2.19 5.41
CA ARG A 18 12.90 -2.55 5.26
C ARG A 18 12.32 -2.08 3.92
N VAL A 19 12.64 -0.86 3.51
CA VAL A 19 12.23 -0.29 2.21
C VAL A 19 12.85 -1.06 1.05
N SER A 20 14.14 -1.43 1.14
CA SER A 20 14.81 -2.21 0.11
C SER A 20 14.21 -3.60 -0.06
N LYS A 21 13.92 -4.30 1.04
CA LYS A 21 13.23 -5.60 1.02
C LYS A 21 11.85 -5.49 0.40
N MET A 22 11.06 -4.51 0.82
CA MET A 22 9.72 -4.28 0.28
C MET A 22 9.77 -3.94 -1.22
N ALA A 23 10.72 -3.11 -1.65
CA ALA A 23 10.93 -2.78 -3.06
C ALA A 23 11.25 -4.02 -3.91
N ASN A 24 12.05 -4.95 -3.37
CA ASN A 24 12.33 -6.23 -4.03
C ASN A 24 11.08 -7.10 -4.10
N VAL A 25 10.31 -7.21 -3.01
CA VAL A 25 9.03 -7.94 -3.01
C VAL A 25 8.08 -7.37 -4.07
N LEU A 26 7.92 -6.06 -4.16
CA LEU A 26 7.07 -5.45 -5.17
C LEU A 26 7.50 -5.81 -6.60
N ARG A 27 8.82 -5.75 -6.89
CA ARG A 27 9.38 -6.14 -8.20
C ARG A 27 9.19 -7.62 -8.49
N GLU A 28 9.40 -8.50 -7.53
CA GLU A 28 9.19 -9.95 -7.66
C GLU A 28 7.73 -10.30 -7.92
N GLN A 29 6.80 -9.51 -7.37
CA GLN A 29 5.37 -9.63 -7.64
C GLN A 29 4.92 -8.87 -8.91
N GLY A 30 5.86 -8.49 -9.77
CA GLY A 30 5.59 -7.97 -11.12
C GLY A 30 5.34 -6.46 -11.20
N ILE A 31 5.47 -5.70 -10.11
CA ILE A 31 5.31 -4.24 -10.13
C ILE A 31 6.52 -3.57 -10.78
N LYS A 32 6.27 -2.68 -11.71
CA LYS A 32 7.25 -1.93 -12.50
C LYS A 32 7.04 -0.42 -12.35
N LYS A 33 8.02 0.36 -12.82
CA LYS A 33 7.90 1.82 -12.96
C LYS A 33 6.59 2.18 -13.68
N GLY A 34 5.83 3.10 -13.10
CA GLY A 34 4.53 3.56 -13.61
C GLY A 34 3.32 2.70 -13.25
N ASP A 35 3.50 1.50 -12.69
CA ASP A 35 2.38 0.70 -12.17
C ASP A 35 1.82 1.34 -10.89
N ARG A 36 0.50 1.20 -10.67
CA ARG A 36 -0.18 1.77 -9.50
C ARG A 36 -0.41 0.71 -8.45
N VAL A 37 -0.12 1.10 -7.21
CA VAL A 37 -0.26 0.27 -6.01
C VAL A 37 -1.20 0.97 -5.04
N CYS A 38 -2.31 0.34 -4.69
CA CYS A 38 -3.21 0.82 -3.64
C CYS A 38 -2.68 0.38 -2.27
N ILE A 39 -2.53 1.32 -1.34
CA ILE A 39 -2.11 1.04 0.03
C ILE A 39 -3.30 1.33 0.96
N TYR A 40 -3.93 0.27 1.46
CA TYR A 40 -5.05 0.32 2.39
C TYR A 40 -4.64 -0.28 3.74
N LEU A 41 -3.80 0.47 4.46
CA LEU A 41 -3.20 0.08 5.74
C LEU A 41 -3.57 1.07 6.84
N PRO A 42 -3.67 0.63 8.10
CA PRO A 42 -3.72 1.54 9.25
C PRO A 42 -2.37 2.25 9.39
N MET A 43 -2.29 3.20 10.33
CA MET A 43 -1.05 3.96 10.61
C MET A 43 -0.03 3.07 11.34
N ILE A 44 0.60 2.19 10.59
CA ILE A 44 1.65 1.25 11.03
C ILE A 44 2.94 1.48 10.23
N PRO A 45 4.10 1.02 10.70
CA PRO A 45 5.38 1.20 10.00
C PRO A 45 5.37 0.71 8.56
N GLU A 46 4.66 -0.38 8.28
CA GLU A 46 4.53 -0.99 6.96
C GLU A 46 3.90 -0.03 5.93
N LEU A 47 3.03 0.90 6.36
CA LEU A 47 2.49 1.92 5.48
C LEU A 47 3.59 2.85 4.95
N ALA A 48 4.44 3.37 5.85
CA ALA A 48 5.54 4.24 5.45
C ALA A 48 6.58 3.48 4.59
N VAL A 49 6.87 2.22 4.95
CA VAL A 49 7.77 1.35 4.18
C VAL A 49 7.22 1.10 2.78
N ALA A 50 5.92 0.82 2.63
CA ALA A 50 5.28 0.58 1.33
C ALA A 50 5.31 1.84 0.44
N VAL A 51 5.00 3.01 0.99
CA VAL A 51 5.08 4.31 0.28
C VAL A 51 6.48 4.55 -0.26
N LEU A 52 7.51 4.41 0.60
CA LEU A 52 8.91 4.61 0.21
C LEU A 52 9.41 3.54 -0.77
N ALA A 53 8.95 2.29 -0.64
CA ALA A 53 9.30 1.22 -1.56
C ALA A 53 8.71 1.45 -2.96
N CYS A 54 7.46 1.91 -3.06
CA CYS A 54 6.87 2.32 -4.33
C CYS A 54 7.68 3.44 -4.98
N ALA A 55 7.99 4.51 -4.23
CA ALA A 55 8.83 5.61 -4.72
C ALA A 55 10.20 5.10 -5.22
N ARG A 56 10.81 4.16 -4.49
CA ARG A 56 12.14 3.60 -4.82
C ARG A 56 12.18 2.84 -6.15
N ILE A 57 11.08 2.20 -6.54
CA ILE A 57 10.99 1.44 -7.81
C ILE A 57 10.25 2.20 -8.92
N GLY A 58 9.87 3.45 -8.69
CA GLY A 58 9.10 4.25 -9.62
C GLY A 58 7.64 3.82 -9.79
N ALA A 59 7.10 3.04 -8.86
CA ALA A 59 5.68 2.71 -8.81
C ALA A 59 4.89 3.86 -8.21
N ILE A 60 3.68 4.08 -8.71
CA ILE A 60 2.79 5.16 -8.28
C ILE A 60 1.91 4.63 -7.15
N HIS A 61 2.11 5.14 -5.93
CA HIS A 61 1.27 4.71 -4.81
C HIS A 61 0.02 5.56 -4.66
N SER A 62 -1.06 4.92 -4.21
CA SER A 62 -2.30 5.57 -3.82
C SER A 62 -2.68 5.10 -2.42
N VAL A 63 -2.51 5.98 -1.43
CA VAL A 63 -2.86 5.66 -0.04
C VAL A 63 -4.35 5.93 0.17
N VAL A 64 -5.04 4.92 0.69
CA VAL A 64 -6.47 4.96 1.01
C VAL A 64 -6.63 4.80 2.52
N PHE A 65 -7.37 5.70 3.14
CA PHE A 65 -7.60 5.66 4.59
C PHE A 65 -8.31 4.38 5.02
N ALA A 66 -7.72 3.66 5.99
CA ALA A 66 -8.19 2.36 6.49
C ALA A 66 -9.53 2.41 7.29
N GLY A 67 -10.32 3.43 7.09
CA GLY A 67 -11.67 3.60 7.61
C GLY A 67 -12.71 3.76 6.52
N PHE A 68 -12.31 3.69 5.24
CA PHE A 68 -13.23 3.79 4.13
C PHE A 68 -13.93 2.45 3.86
N SER A 69 -15.15 2.54 3.29
CA SER A 69 -15.94 1.38 2.88
C SER A 69 -15.37 0.70 1.65
N ALA A 70 -15.77 -0.55 1.41
CA ALA A 70 -15.40 -1.32 0.22
C ALA A 70 -15.70 -0.57 -1.09
N SER A 71 -16.85 0.10 -1.18
CA SER A 71 -17.21 0.90 -2.34
C SER A 71 -16.28 2.10 -2.56
N ALA A 72 -15.81 2.74 -1.48
CA ALA A 72 -14.86 3.84 -1.58
C ALA A 72 -13.45 3.37 -1.96
N VAL A 73 -13.06 2.16 -1.54
CA VAL A 73 -11.80 1.51 -1.91
C VAL A 73 -11.85 1.10 -3.39
N SER A 74 -12.89 0.38 -3.81
CA SER A 74 -13.04 -0.10 -5.20
C SER A 74 -13.08 1.05 -6.20
N ALA A 75 -13.74 2.17 -5.87
CA ALA A 75 -13.80 3.33 -6.74
C ALA A 75 -12.39 3.90 -7.03
N ARG A 76 -11.50 3.95 -6.01
CA ARG A 76 -10.13 4.46 -6.17
C ARG A 76 -9.23 3.48 -6.91
N ILE A 77 -9.36 2.18 -6.63
CA ILE A 77 -8.62 1.12 -7.31
C ILE A 77 -8.93 1.13 -8.81
N ASN A 78 -10.22 1.21 -9.18
CA ASN A 78 -10.62 1.23 -10.57
C ASN A 78 -10.25 2.53 -11.29
N ASP A 79 -10.41 3.68 -10.63
CA ASP A 79 -10.07 4.98 -11.21
C ASP A 79 -8.56 5.11 -11.50
N SER A 80 -7.71 4.56 -10.64
CA SER A 80 -6.26 4.54 -10.83
C SER A 80 -5.74 3.26 -11.50
N GLU A 81 -6.59 2.28 -11.78
CA GLU A 81 -6.22 0.98 -12.35
C GLU A 81 -5.06 0.31 -11.58
N CYS A 82 -5.18 0.22 -10.26
CA CYS A 82 -4.16 -0.40 -9.43
C CYS A 82 -4.01 -1.89 -9.73
N LYS A 83 -2.78 -2.34 -9.95
CA LYS A 83 -2.46 -3.78 -10.16
C LYS A 83 -2.32 -4.55 -8.85
N MET A 84 -1.95 -3.86 -7.78
CA MET A 84 -1.70 -4.46 -6.48
C MET A 84 -2.40 -3.68 -5.37
N VAL A 85 -2.82 -4.42 -4.35
CA VAL A 85 -3.29 -3.85 -3.08
C VAL A 85 -2.39 -4.34 -1.95
N ILE A 86 -1.97 -3.44 -1.07
CA ILE A 86 -1.31 -3.77 0.19
C ILE A 86 -2.28 -3.46 1.31
N THR A 87 -2.62 -4.47 2.11
CA THR A 87 -3.56 -4.36 3.22
C THR A 87 -3.07 -5.13 4.45
N SER A 88 -3.85 -5.20 5.50
CA SER A 88 -3.60 -6.06 6.66
C SER A 88 -4.82 -6.92 6.96
N ASP A 89 -4.60 -7.99 7.73
CA ASP A 89 -5.69 -8.85 8.26
C ASP A 89 -6.74 -7.99 8.99
N GLY A 90 -6.30 -7.04 9.79
CA GLY A 90 -7.15 -6.12 10.51
C GLY A 90 -6.40 -4.90 11.01
N GLY A 91 -7.11 -4.02 11.67
CA GLY A 91 -6.58 -2.82 12.31
C GLY A 91 -7.39 -2.46 13.55
N PHE A 92 -6.93 -1.45 14.28
CA PHE A 92 -7.62 -0.94 15.46
C PHE A 92 -8.15 0.48 15.20
N ARG A 93 -9.39 0.71 15.61
CA ARG A 93 -9.99 2.03 15.68
C ARG A 93 -10.43 2.28 17.13
N GLY A 94 -9.56 2.90 17.91
CA GLY A 94 -9.66 2.89 19.37
C GLY A 94 -9.56 1.44 19.88
N ASN A 95 -10.53 0.98 20.66
CA ASN A 95 -10.55 -0.38 21.21
C ASN A 95 -11.29 -1.40 20.32
N LYS A 96 -11.72 -1.00 19.11
CA LYS A 96 -12.45 -1.89 18.19
C LYS A 96 -11.51 -2.36 17.10
N SER A 97 -11.52 -3.68 16.83
CA SER A 97 -10.91 -4.24 15.63
C SER A 97 -11.75 -3.95 14.40
N VAL A 98 -11.09 -3.70 13.27
CA VAL A 98 -11.70 -3.51 11.95
C VAL A 98 -11.14 -4.57 11.03
N ASP A 99 -12.00 -5.33 10.36
CA ASP A 99 -11.64 -6.31 9.35
C ASP A 99 -11.26 -5.61 8.05
N LEU A 100 -9.98 -5.30 7.86
CA LEU A 100 -9.50 -4.61 6.67
C LEU A 100 -9.41 -5.53 5.45
N LYS A 101 -9.03 -6.79 5.66
CA LYS A 101 -8.96 -7.77 4.57
C LYS A 101 -10.35 -8.08 4.00
N GLY A 102 -11.37 -8.23 4.86
CA GLY A 102 -12.75 -8.45 4.41
C GLY A 102 -13.29 -7.26 3.60
N ILE A 103 -12.97 -6.01 4.01
CA ILE A 103 -13.34 -4.81 3.25
C ILE A 103 -12.64 -4.80 1.87
N VAL A 104 -11.37 -5.20 1.81
CA VAL A 104 -10.63 -5.31 0.54
C VAL A 104 -11.23 -6.40 -0.34
N ASP A 105 -11.55 -7.56 0.20
CA ASP A 105 -12.16 -8.66 -0.58
C ASP A 105 -13.48 -8.23 -1.21
N GLU A 106 -14.37 -7.59 -0.45
CA GLU A 106 -15.62 -7.02 -0.98
C GLU A 106 -15.35 -5.96 -2.08
N ALA A 107 -14.33 -5.12 -1.89
CA ALA A 107 -13.96 -4.12 -2.89
C ALA A 107 -13.48 -4.78 -4.19
N LEU A 108 -12.69 -5.84 -4.09
CA LEU A 108 -12.06 -6.53 -5.22
C LEU A 108 -13.01 -7.35 -6.08
N ASP A 109 -14.23 -7.64 -5.61
CA ASP A 109 -15.29 -8.21 -6.46
C ASP A 109 -15.61 -7.33 -7.69
N LYS A 110 -15.25 -6.03 -7.61
CA LYS A 110 -15.48 -5.03 -8.65
C LYS A 110 -14.19 -4.47 -9.26
N CYS A 111 -13.03 -5.05 -8.95
CA CYS A 111 -11.72 -4.53 -9.36
C CYS A 111 -10.92 -5.58 -10.14
N PRO A 112 -11.25 -5.85 -11.41
CA PRO A 112 -10.58 -6.88 -12.20
C PRO A 112 -9.11 -6.56 -12.54
N CYS A 113 -8.67 -5.30 -12.32
CA CYS A 113 -7.30 -4.86 -12.57
C CYS A 113 -6.29 -5.34 -11.50
N VAL A 114 -6.78 -5.79 -10.33
CA VAL A 114 -5.89 -6.22 -9.23
C VAL A 114 -5.46 -7.66 -9.43
N GLU A 115 -4.16 -7.83 -9.58
CA GLU A 115 -3.51 -9.12 -9.79
C GLU A 115 -3.02 -9.74 -8.48
N THR A 116 -2.56 -8.91 -7.53
CA THR A 116 -1.94 -9.36 -6.27
C THR A 116 -2.42 -8.55 -5.06
N VAL A 117 -2.62 -9.23 -3.94
CA VAL A 117 -2.89 -8.62 -2.63
C VAL A 117 -1.81 -9.05 -1.64
N LEU A 118 -1.05 -8.09 -1.10
CA LEU A 118 -0.10 -8.33 -0.02
C LEU A 118 -0.79 -8.05 1.33
N VAL A 119 -0.74 -9.02 2.23
CA VAL A 119 -1.44 -8.96 3.52
C VAL A 119 -0.44 -8.92 4.67
N VAL A 120 -0.51 -7.85 5.47
CA VAL A 120 0.25 -7.72 6.72
C VAL A 120 -0.51 -8.44 7.83
N ASN A 121 0.14 -9.32 8.56
CA ASN A 121 -0.41 -9.92 9.77
C ASN A 121 -0.26 -8.95 10.95
N ARG A 122 -1.32 -8.20 11.27
CA ARG A 122 -1.31 -7.16 12.29
C ARG A 122 -2.05 -7.54 13.56
N THR A 123 -3.23 -8.14 13.41
CA THR A 123 -4.15 -8.44 14.52
C THR A 123 -4.25 -9.92 14.83
N ASN A 124 -3.60 -10.78 14.02
CA ASN A 124 -3.74 -12.23 14.04
C ASN A 124 -5.20 -12.68 13.87
N THR A 125 -5.99 -11.88 13.16
CA THR A 125 -7.36 -12.25 12.83
C THR A 125 -7.36 -13.26 11.69
N ALA A 126 -8.15 -14.32 11.83
CA ALA A 126 -8.33 -15.28 10.75
C ALA A 126 -9.00 -14.61 9.55
N VAL A 127 -8.33 -14.64 8.40
CA VAL A 127 -8.83 -14.09 7.15
C VAL A 127 -8.78 -15.13 6.04
N THR A 128 -9.66 -14.98 5.07
CA THR A 128 -9.62 -15.81 3.86
C THR A 128 -8.52 -15.30 2.94
N MET A 129 -7.65 -16.21 2.49
CA MET A 129 -6.61 -15.92 1.50
C MET A 129 -7.00 -16.59 0.19
N LYS A 130 -7.22 -15.79 -0.85
CA LYS A 130 -7.57 -16.29 -2.19
C LYS A 130 -6.29 -16.80 -2.88
N GLU A 131 -6.25 -18.10 -3.16
CA GLU A 131 -5.12 -18.72 -3.86
C GLU A 131 -4.84 -18.05 -5.21
N GLY A 132 -3.55 -17.86 -5.52
CA GLY A 132 -3.09 -17.21 -6.75
C GLY A 132 -3.18 -15.69 -6.75
N ARG A 133 -3.80 -15.06 -5.73
CA ARG A 133 -3.91 -13.60 -5.59
C ARG A 133 -3.32 -13.06 -4.30
N ASP A 134 -3.61 -13.71 -3.17
CA ASP A 134 -3.31 -13.17 -1.84
C ASP A 134 -2.06 -13.82 -1.25
N LEU A 135 -1.15 -12.99 -0.75
CA LEU A 135 0.13 -13.42 -0.18
C LEU A 135 0.35 -12.76 1.18
N TRP A 136 0.80 -13.53 2.17
CA TRP A 136 1.31 -12.96 3.40
C TRP A 136 2.60 -12.20 3.14
N LEU A 137 2.68 -10.94 3.59
CA LEU A 137 3.82 -10.08 3.31
C LEU A 137 5.09 -10.54 4.04
N GLN A 138 4.99 -10.96 5.31
CA GLN A 138 6.16 -11.24 6.14
C GLN A 138 7.08 -12.33 5.56
N PRO A 139 6.60 -13.50 5.12
CA PRO A 139 7.47 -14.51 4.50
C PRO A 139 8.22 -14.01 3.27
N LEU A 140 7.60 -13.11 2.48
CA LEU A 140 8.25 -12.51 1.32
C LEU A 140 9.36 -11.54 1.75
N LEU A 141 9.12 -10.73 2.78
CA LEU A 141 10.14 -9.84 3.34
C LEU A 141 11.32 -10.61 3.96
N ASP A 142 11.05 -11.76 4.59
CA ASP A 142 12.09 -12.58 5.21
C ASP A 142 13.03 -13.17 4.15
N ALA A 143 12.50 -13.53 2.99
CA ALA A 143 13.26 -14.06 1.86
C ALA A 143 13.94 -12.97 1.01
N ALA A 144 13.48 -11.73 1.08
CA ALA A 144 13.94 -10.64 0.21
C ALA A 144 15.35 -10.14 0.57
N LEU A 145 16.11 -9.75 -0.47
CA LEU A 145 17.42 -9.12 -0.31
C LEU A 145 17.31 -7.74 0.35
N GLU A 146 18.31 -7.40 1.18
CA GLU A 146 18.37 -6.13 1.93
C GLU A 146 18.79 -4.93 1.07
N ASN A 147 19.30 -5.18 -0.13
CA ASN A 147 19.74 -4.17 -1.06
C ASN A 147 18.80 -4.10 -2.27
N ASN A 148 18.48 -2.88 -2.67
CA ASN A 148 17.69 -2.61 -3.88
C ASN A 148 18.25 -1.37 -4.57
N VAL A 149 18.46 -1.45 -5.89
CA VAL A 149 18.84 -0.30 -6.71
C VAL A 149 17.60 0.55 -6.99
N ALA A 150 17.68 1.83 -6.62
CA ALA A 150 16.58 2.76 -6.88
C ALA A 150 16.40 2.99 -8.39
N GLU A 151 15.14 3.15 -8.81
CA GLU A 151 14.82 3.51 -10.19
C GLU A 151 15.22 4.95 -10.48
N ILE A 152 15.68 5.20 -11.70
CA ILE A 152 15.95 6.56 -12.17
C ILE A 152 14.64 7.20 -12.60
N MET A 153 14.31 8.34 -11.97
CA MET A 153 13.06 9.05 -12.19
C MET A 153 13.32 10.42 -12.81
N ASP A 154 12.50 10.76 -13.78
CA ASP A 154 12.44 12.13 -14.29
C ASP A 154 11.62 13.03 -13.35
N ALA A 155 11.86 14.33 -13.42
CA ALA A 155 11.17 15.33 -12.60
C ALA A 155 9.65 15.29 -12.76
N GLU A 156 9.16 15.01 -13.96
CA GLU A 156 7.73 14.95 -14.31
C GLU A 156 7.12 13.56 -14.11
N ASP A 157 7.91 12.54 -13.77
CA ASP A 157 7.38 11.20 -13.50
C ASP A 157 6.39 11.26 -12.34
N PRO A 158 5.19 10.65 -12.47
CA PRO A 158 4.22 10.53 -11.38
C PRO A 158 4.79 9.80 -10.18
N LEU A 159 4.58 10.34 -8.99
CA LEU A 159 5.04 9.74 -7.71
C LEU A 159 3.89 9.09 -6.95
N PHE A 160 2.76 9.80 -6.81
CA PHE A 160 1.59 9.29 -6.11
C PHE A 160 0.28 9.94 -6.57
N ILE A 161 -0.83 9.30 -6.20
CA ILE A 161 -2.18 9.79 -6.41
C ILE A 161 -2.86 9.95 -5.06
N LEU A 162 -3.33 11.17 -4.76
CA LEU A 162 -4.17 11.44 -3.59
C LEU A 162 -5.58 11.83 -4.03
N TYR A 163 -6.58 11.24 -3.35
CA TYR A 163 -7.98 11.51 -3.63
C TYR A 163 -8.54 12.57 -2.70
N THR A 164 -9.07 13.61 -3.27
CA THR A 164 -9.82 14.65 -2.56
C THR A 164 -11.32 14.44 -2.69
N SER A 165 -12.11 14.97 -1.73
CA SER A 165 -13.57 15.03 -1.84
C SER A 165 -13.94 16.04 -2.93
N GLY A 166 -14.23 15.56 -4.14
CA GLY A 166 -14.65 16.42 -5.23
C GLY A 166 -15.97 17.14 -4.93
N SER A 167 -16.12 18.37 -5.42
CA SER A 167 -17.37 19.16 -5.35
C SER A 167 -18.59 18.45 -5.96
N THR A 168 -18.37 17.46 -6.82
CA THR A 168 -19.40 16.67 -7.51
C THR A 168 -19.77 15.37 -6.79
N GLY A 169 -19.28 15.14 -5.56
CA GLY A 169 -19.52 13.92 -4.78
C GLY A 169 -18.66 12.71 -5.19
N LYS A 170 -18.00 12.73 -6.34
CA LYS A 170 -17.03 11.69 -6.72
C LYS A 170 -15.62 12.14 -6.31
N PRO A 171 -14.82 11.26 -5.67
CA PRO A 171 -13.42 11.56 -5.37
C PRO A 171 -12.65 11.87 -6.67
N LYS A 172 -11.76 12.87 -6.60
CA LYS A 172 -10.86 13.22 -7.70
C LYS A 172 -9.43 12.83 -7.34
N GLY A 173 -8.79 12.03 -8.19
CA GLY A 173 -7.38 11.66 -8.07
C GLY A 173 -6.49 12.81 -8.51
N MET A 174 -5.70 13.35 -7.57
CA MET A 174 -4.68 14.35 -7.84
C MET A 174 -3.34 13.65 -7.99
N VAL A 175 -2.75 13.76 -9.19
CA VAL A 175 -1.44 13.19 -9.47
C VAL A 175 -0.36 14.20 -9.05
N HIS A 176 0.61 13.70 -8.29
CA HIS A 176 1.79 14.46 -7.87
C HIS A 176 3.02 13.89 -8.55
N SER A 177 3.81 14.77 -9.20
CA SER A 177 5.08 14.38 -9.81
C SER A 177 6.23 14.36 -8.79
N THR A 178 7.33 13.71 -9.16
CA THR A 178 8.53 13.60 -8.33
C THR A 178 9.09 14.99 -7.96
N ALA A 179 9.31 15.86 -8.92
CA ALA A 179 9.78 17.22 -8.64
C ALA A 179 8.73 18.07 -7.93
N GLY A 180 7.45 17.95 -8.28
CA GLY A 180 6.37 18.65 -7.62
C GLY A 180 6.33 18.38 -6.11
N TYR A 181 6.61 17.15 -5.69
CA TYR A 181 6.73 16.80 -4.28
C TYR A 181 8.01 17.34 -3.63
N MET A 182 9.13 17.37 -4.35
CA MET A 182 10.43 17.81 -3.81
C MET A 182 10.54 19.33 -3.61
N VAL A 183 9.70 20.11 -4.28
CA VAL A 183 9.75 21.58 -4.26
C VAL A 183 8.77 22.17 -3.24
N TYR A 184 7.89 21.35 -2.67
CA TYR A 184 6.84 21.80 -1.75
C TYR A 184 7.31 21.92 -0.31
#